data_ec17969715e07c8e35c03ed4601c339a
#
_entry.id   ec17969715e07c8e35c03ed4601c339a
#
_cell.length_a   1.000
_cell.length_b   1.000
_cell.length_c   1.000
_cell.angle_alpha   90.00
_cell.angle_beta   90.00
_cell.angle_gamma   90.00
#
_symmetry.space_group_name_H-M   'P 1'
#
loop_
_entity.id
_entity.type
_entity.pdbx_description
1 polymer ?
#
loop_
_entity_poly.entity_id
_entity_poly.type
_entity_poly.pdbx_seq_one_letter_code
_entity_poly.pdbx_strand_id
1 'polypeptide(L)'
;MKIKDIYQVIEYLERGLIILSFSLMIIFSFLNVILRALYTKLGFEPANLVLNNMGWSEPFSRMMLLWITFLGASMLTTENRHIKIDIFGQFMSPFLISLREVITSIACITICFFMVHSSVGYIRMEIVHGTGIILGIKAWVWYLIIPAGFLLILLRFALNLFENIINIRSF
;
A
#
# COMPACT_ATOMS: atom_id res chain seq x y z
N MET A 1 -10.02 22.20 13.01
CA MET A 1 -8.97 21.35 12.43
C MET A 1 -9.16 21.43 10.92
N LYS A 2 -8.23 22.08 10.21
CA LYS A 2 -8.37 22.29 8.76
C LYS A 2 -8.10 20.94 8.03
N ILE A 3 -8.83 20.67 6.98
CA ILE A 3 -8.67 19.44 6.15
C ILE A 3 -7.19 19.22 5.79
N LYS A 4 -6.44 20.30 5.59
CA LYS A 4 -4.99 20.28 5.34
C LYS A 4 -4.16 19.60 6.46
N ASP A 5 -4.54 19.81 7.72
CA ASP A 5 -3.80 19.27 8.87
C ASP A 5 -3.97 17.76 8.96
N ILE A 6 -5.18 17.27 8.62
CA ILE A 6 -5.45 15.81 8.57
C ILE A 6 -4.65 15.15 7.46
N TYR A 7 -4.56 15.77 6.29
CA TYR A 7 -3.75 15.24 5.18
C TYR A 7 -2.27 15.11 5.55
N GLN A 8 -1.71 16.13 6.18
CA GLN A 8 -0.30 16.12 6.60
C GLN A 8 -0.02 15.02 7.63
N VAL A 9 -0.93 14.79 8.57
CA VAL A 9 -0.76 13.73 9.59
C VAL A 9 -0.82 12.35 8.93
N ILE A 10 -1.77 12.11 8.01
CA ILE A 10 -1.87 10.84 7.29
C ILE A 10 -0.61 10.59 6.47
N GLU A 11 -0.14 11.57 5.72
CA GLU A 11 1.07 11.48 4.90
C GLU A 11 2.32 11.19 5.74
N TYR A 12 2.45 11.84 6.91
CA TYR A 12 3.56 11.61 7.83
C TYR A 12 3.55 10.18 8.38
N LEU A 13 2.38 9.67 8.76
CA LEU A 13 2.20 8.30 9.24
C LEU A 13 2.49 7.27 8.13
N GLU A 14 1.97 7.48 6.93
CA GLU A 14 2.24 6.59 5.78
C GLU A 14 3.73 6.53 5.46
N ARG A 15 4.41 7.67 5.41
CA ARG A 15 5.86 7.74 5.16
C ARG A 15 6.65 7.01 6.25
N GLY A 16 6.30 7.20 7.52
CA GLY A 16 6.92 6.49 8.64
C GLY A 16 6.73 4.98 8.55
N LEU A 17 5.51 4.53 8.22
CA LEU A 17 5.21 3.10 8.05
C LEU A 17 5.93 2.48 6.86
N ILE A 18 6.07 3.20 5.74
CA ILE A 18 6.84 2.74 4.57
C ILE A 18 8.31 2.53 4.95
N ILE A 19 8.93 3.54 5.59
CA ILE A 19 10.33 3.46 6.00
C ILE A 19 10.55 2.31 6.98
N LEU A 20 9.67 2.16 7.98
CA LEU A 20 9.74 1.08 8.96
C LEU A 20 9.61 -0.29 8.29
N SER A 21 8.60 -0.48 7.44
CA SER A 21 8.34 -1.75 6.73
C SER A 21 9.51 -2.12 5.82
N PHE A 22 10.05 -1.14 5.09
CA PHE A 22 11.19 -1.35 4.20
C PHE A 22 12.46 -1.71 4.98
N SER A 23 12.74 -1.02 6.09
CA SER A 23 13.88 -1.31 6.96
C SER A 23 13.80 -2.70 7.56
N LEU A 24 12.63 -3.10 8.09
CA LEU A 24 12.41 -4.45 8.62
C LEU A 24 12.59 -5.52 7.55
N MET A 25 12.05 -5.32 6.35
CA MET A 25 12.19 -6.25 5.24
C MET A 25 13.66 -6.46 4.88
N ILE A 26 14.46 -5.38 4.78
CA ILE A 26 15.89 -5.48 4.48
C ILE A 26 16.62 -6.23 5.58
N ILE A 27 16.40 -5.88 6.85
CA ILE A 27 17.08 -6.50 7.99
C ILE A 27 16.82 -8.01 8.02
N PHE A 28 15.56 -8.43 7.94
CA PHE A 28 15.22 -9.86 7.99
C PHE A 28 15.69 -10.63 6.75
N SER A 29 15.61 -10.03 5.56
CA SER A 29 16.14 -10.65 4.33
C SER A 29 17.66 -10.80 4.38
N PHE A 30 18.37 -9.79 4.84
CA PHE A 30 19.83 -9.84 4.98
C PHE A 30 20.27 -10.87 6.02
N LEU A 31 19.60 -10.91 7.18
CA LEU A 31 19.86 -11.89 8.23
C LEU A 31 19.65 -13.33 7.71
N ASN A 32 18.58 -13.56 6.98
CA ASN A 32 18.27 -14.87 6.39
C ASN A 32 19.35 -15.32 5.40
N VAL A 33 19.82 -14.41 4.53
CA VAL A 33 20.89 -14.69 3.56
C VAL A 33 22.20 -15.01 4.26
N ILE A 34 22.59 -14.26 5.30
CA ILE A 34 23.82 -14.51 6.06
C ILE A 34 23.74 -15.87 6.76
N LEU A 35 22.67 -16.15 7.49
CA LEU A 35 22.52 -17.42 8.21
C LEU A 35 22.54 -18.60 7.26
N ARG A 36 21.91 -18.48 6.09
CA ARG A 36 21.94 -19.52 5.04
C ARG A 36 23.35 -19.71 4.49
N ALA A 37 24.11 -18.63 4.27
CA ALA A 37 25.49 -18.70 3.80
C ALA A 37 26.42 -19.34 4.84
N LEU A 38 26.26 -19.03 6.12
CA LEU A 38 27.02 -19.62 7.23
C LEU A 38 26.77 -21.14 7.33
N TYR A 39 25.50 -21.56 7.22
CA TYR A 39 25.18 -22.99 7.22
C TYR A 39 25.72 -23.72 5.99
N THR A 40 25.46 -23.20 4.78
CA THR A 40 25.80 -23.92 3.54
C THR A 40 27.29 -23.89 3.19
N LYS A 41 28.02 -22.81 3.53
CA LYS A 41 29.43 -22.67 3.16
C LYS A 41 30.40 -23.06 4.28
N LEU A 42 30.02 -22.80 5.55
CA LEU A 42 30.89 -23.04 6.70
C LEU A 42 30.45 -24.23 7.56
N GLY A 43 29.33 -24.89 7.25
CA GLY A 43 28.82 -25.99 8.03
C GLY A 43 28.42 -25.65 9.46
N PHE A 44 28.11 -24.38 9.73
CA PHE A 44 27.81 -23.90 11.07
C PHE A 44 26.41 -24.33 11.51
N GLU A 45 26.32 -25.47 12.19
CA GLU A 45 25.06 -26.06 12.66
C GLU A 45 24.15 -25.11 13.46
N PRO A 46 24.63 -24.23 14.38
CA PRO A 46 23.77 -23.29 15.07
C PRO A 46 22.98 -22.37 14.14
N ALA A 47 23.54 -22.03 12.97
CA ALA A 47 22.82 -21.21 11.99
C ALA A 47 21.57 -21.91 11.45
N ASN A 48 21.62 -23.24 11.29
CA ASN A 48 20.48 -24.04 10.86
C ASN A 48 19.34 -24.04 11.88
N LEU A 49 19.67 -24.14 13.17
CA LEU A 49 18.68 -24.06 14.25
C LEU A 49 17.94 -22.70 14.24
N VAL A 50 18.68 -21.62 14.03
CA VAL A 50 18.08 -20.28 13.91
C VAL A 50 17.22 -20.16 12.66
N LEU A 51 17.68 -20.66 11.50
CA LEU A 51 16.91 -20.65 10.25
C LEU A 51 15.59 -21.41 10.37
N ASN A 52 15.59 -22.57 11.01
CA ASN A 52 14.37 -23.36 11.24
C ASN A 52 13.36 -22.60 12.11
N ASN A 53 13.82 -21.83 13.11
CA ASN A 53 12.98 -20.98 13.93
C ASN A 53 12.54 -19.70 13.21
N MET A 54 13.24 -19.27 12.16
CA MET A 54 12.95 -18.08 11.35
C MET A 54 12.12 -18.37 10.09
N GLY A 55 11.50 -19.54 9.97
CA GLY A 55 10.65 -19.90 8.82
C GLY A 55 9.51 -18.91 8.53
N TRP A 56 9.11 -18.10 9.53
CA TRP A 56 8.15 -17.01 9.38
C TRP A 56 8.71 -15.76 8.67
N SER A 57 10.04 -15.63 8.55
CA SER A 57 10.68 -14.39 8.03
C SER A 57 10.39 -14.13 6.55
N GLU A 58 10.29 -15.19 5.75
CA GLU A 58 9.94 -15.07 4.32
C GLU A 58 8.48 -14.63 4.11
N PRO A 59 7.46 -15.28 4.71
CA PRO A 59 6.09 -14.78 4.68
C PRO A 59 5.96 -13.34 5.21
N PHE A 60 6.68 -13.00 6.27
CA PHE A 60 6.69 -11.65 6.83
C PHE A 60 7.23 -10.62 5.83
N SER A 61 8.35 -10.91 5.17
CA SER A 61 8.93 -10.00 4.15
C SER A 61 7.96 -9.77 2.99
N ARG A 62 7.23 -10.79 2.55
CA ARG A 62 6.18 -10.66 1.53
C ARG A 62 5.03 -9.76 1.99
N MET A 63 4.64 -9.86 3.26
CA MET A 63 3.62 -8.98 3.84
C MET A 63 4.10 -7.52 3.93
N MET A 64 5.34 -7.29 4.33
CA MET A 64 5.92 -5.93 4.35
C MET A 64 5.95 -5.32 2.96
N LEU A 65 6.28 -6.09 1.92
CA LEU A 65 6.23 -5.62 0.53
C LEU A 65 4.81 -5.19 0.14
N LEU A 66 3.80 -5.97 0.54
CA LEU A 66 2.39 -5.65 0.29
C LEU A 66 1.99 -4.34 0.99
N TRP A 67 2.41 -4.14 2.24
CA TRP A 67 2.19 -2.91 2.98
C TRP A 67 2.82 -1.70 2.28
N ILE A 68 4.09 -1.82 1.88
CA ILE A 68 4.81 -0.76 1.15
C ILE A 68 4.08 -0.42 -0.16
N THR A 69 3.59 -1.42 -0.88
CA THR A 69 2.89 -1.22 -2.15
C THR A 69 1.59 -0.42 -1.96
N PHE A 70 0.75 -0.78 -0.99
CA PHE A 70 -0.51 -0.07 -0.75
C PHE A 70 -0.30 1.34 -0.19
N LEU A 71 0.60 1.50 0.77
CA LEU A 71 0.90 2.81 1.34
C LEU A 71 1.57 3.73 0.30
N GLY A 72 2.48 3.19 -0.51
CA GLY A 72 3.12 3.92 -1.60
C GLY A 72 2.13 4.34 -2.69
N ALA A 73 1.22 3.44 -3.10
CA ALA A 73 0.17 3.76 -4.06
C ALA A 73 -0.78 4.85 -3.52
N SER A 74 -1.13 4.77 -2.23
CA SER A 74 -1.91 5.81 -1.56
C SER A 74 -1.19 7.17 -1.61
N MET A 75 0.09 7.22 -1.27
CA MET A 75 0.89 8.43 -1.25
C MET A 75 1.02 9.06 -2.65
N LEU A 76 1.31 8.25 -3.68
CA LEU A 76 1.41 8.71 -5.07
C LEU A 76 0.11 9.35 -5.58
N THR A 77 -1.04 8.89 -5.11
CA THR A 77 -2.33 9.47 -5.47
C THR A 77 -2.46 10.94 -4.99
N THR A 78 -1.73 11.32 -3.94
CA THR A 78 -1.70 12.71 -3.43
C THR A 78 -0.75 13.60 -4.22
N GLU A 79 0.43 13.07 -4.60
CA GLU A 79 1.47 13.83 -5.30
C GLU A 79 1.09 14.18 -6.74
N ASN A 80 0.18 13.43 -7.37
CA ASN A 80 -0.29 13.68 -8.74
C ASN A 80 -0.95 15.06 -8.95
N ARG A 81 -1.14 15.86 -7.90
CA ARG A 81 -1.62 17.25 -8.02
C ARG A 81 -0.58 18.21 -8.59
N HIS A 82 0.73 17.90 -8.49
CA HIS A 82 1.80 18.86 -8.84
C HIS A 82 2.69 18.42 -10.01
N ILE A 83 2.74 17.13 -10.34
CA ILE A 83 3.59 16.62 -11.41
C ILE A 83 2.71 15.92 -12.47
N LYS A 84 1.83 16.69 -13.10
CA LYS A 84 1.24 16.25 -14.36
C LYS A 84 2.25 16.57 -15.45
N ILE A 85 3.01 15.57 -15.89
CA ILE A 85 3.66 15.63 -17.20
C ILE A 85 2.52 15.55 -18.23
N ASP A 86 1.84 16.67 -18.40
CA ASP A 86 0.68 16.77 -19.27
C ASP A 86 1.18 17.10 -20.69
N ILE A 87 1.80 16.08 -21.31
CA ILE A 87 2.30 16.20 -22.69
C ILE A 87 1.15 16.59 -23.64
N PHE A 88 -0.08 16.18 -23.31
CA PHE A 88 -1.28 16.51 -24.08
C PHE A 88 -2.00 17.77 -23.56
N GLY A 89 -1.77 18.20 -22.33
CA GLY A 89 -2.45 19.35 -21.73
C GLY A 89 -2.12 20.69 -22.36
N GLN A 90 -0.96 20.78 -23.02
CA GLN A 90 -0.58 21.99 -23.80
C GLN A 90 -1.50 22.23 -25.01
N PHE A 91 -2.20 21.19 -25.48
CA PHE A 91 -3.10 21.26 -26.66
C PHE A 91 -4.59 21.18 -26.28
N MET A 92 -4.92 21.00 -24.98
CA MET A 92 -6.30 20.83 -24.52
C MET A 92 -6.81 22.08 -23.81
N SER A 93 -8.10 22.39 -24.00
CA SER A 93 -8.74 23.47 -23.22
C SER A 93 -8.81 23.09 -21.72
N PRO A 94 -8.79 24.06 -20.80
CA PRO A 94 -8.89 23.82 -19.36
C PRO A 94 -10.11 22.98 -18.97
N PHE A 95 -11.22 23.15 -19.69
CA PHE A 95 -12.44 22.36 -19.51
C PHE A 95 -12.24 20.86 -19.81
N LEU A 96 -11.55 20.53 -20.92
CA LEU A 96 -11.27 19.13 -21.28
C LEU A 96 -10.32 18.45 -20.31
N ILE A 97 -9.38 19.18 -19.74
CA ILE A 97 -8.48 18.68 -18.69
C ILE A 97 -9.31 18.31 -17.44
N SER A 98 -10.17 19.20 -16.98
CA SER A 98 -11.01 18.95 -15.82
C SER A 98 -12.00 17.80 -16.05
N LEU A 99 -12.58 17.70 -17.24
CA LEU A 99 -13.48 16.60 -17.60
C LEU A 99 -12.76 15.24 -17.56
N ARG A 100 -11.54 15.15 -18.12
CA ARG A 100 -10.71 13.95 -18.07
C ARG A 100 -10.43 13.52 -16.61
N GLU A 101 -10.11 14.47 -15.74
CA GLU A 101 -9.84 14.19 -14.33
C GLU A 101 -11.07 13.65 -13.60
N VAL A 102 -12.24 14.19 -13.86
CA VAL A 102 -13.49 13.71 -13.29
C VAL A 102 -13.77 12.27 -13.76
N ILE A 103 -13.65 12.00 -15.06
CA ILE A 103 -13.89 10.65 -15.62
C ILE A 103 -12.89 9.65 -15.00
N THR A 104 -11.61 9.99 -14.94
CA THR A 104 -10.58 9.14 -14.35
C THR A 104 -10.86 8.87 -12.87
N SER A 105 -11.22 9.90 -12.09
CA SER A 105 -11.55 9.75 -10.68
C SER A 105 -12.75 8.83 -10.45
N ILE A 106 -13.81 8.97 -11.25
CA ILE A 106 -15.00 8.10 -11.17
C ILE A 106 -14.63 6.64 -11.48
N ALA A 107 -13.85 6.41 -12.54
CA ALA A 107 -13.37 5.07 -12.90
C ALA A 107 -12.54 4.44 -11.76
N CYS A 108 -11.59 5.18 -11.20
CA CYS A 108 -10.77 4.72 -10.09
C CYS A 108 -11.58 4.43 -8.83
N ILE A 109 -12.55 5.28 -8.48
CA ILE A 109 -13.45 5.07 -7.33
C ILE A 109 -14.24 3.78 -7.53
N THR A 110 -14.79 3.56 -8.74
CA THR A 110 -15.56 2.35 -9.05
C THR A 110 -14.70 1.09 -8.90
N ILE A 111 -13.49 1.10 -9.45
CA ILE A 111 -12.56 -0.04 -9.34
C ILE A 111 -12.20 -0.28 -7.87
N CYS A 112 -11.83 0.76 -7.12
CA CYS A 112 -11.47 0.64 -5.71
C CYS A 112 -12.64 0.11 -4.87
N PHE A 113 -13.88 0.51 -5.16
CA PHE A 113 -15.07 0.00 -4.47
C PHE A 113 -15.20 -1.53 -4.64
N PHE A 114 -15.10 -2.03 -5.87
CA PHE A 114 -15.12 -3.47 -6.13
C PHE A 114 -13.95 -4.20 -5.46
N MET A 115 -12.76 -3.59 -5.44
CA MET A 115 -11.59 -4.17 -4.79
C MET A 115 -11.73 -4.24 -3.27
N VAL A 116 -12.32 -3.22 -2.62
CA VAL A 116 -12.65 -3.27 -1.19
C VAL A 116 -13.63 -4.39 -0.91
N HIS A 117 -14.71 -4.49 -1.70
CA HIS A 117 -15.70 -5.55 -1.52
C HIS A 117 -15.09 -6.95 -1.65
N SER A 118 -14.30 -7.19 -2.69
CA SER A 118 -13.61 -8.47 -2.93
C SER A 118 -12.59 -8.80 -1.83
N SER A 119 -11.84 -7.82 -1.37
CA SER A 119 -10.83 -8.00 -0.31
C SER A 119 -11.45 -8.36 1.04
N VAL A 120 -12.62 -7.80 1.37
CA VAL A 120 -13.37 -8.19 2.57
C VAL A 120 -13.83 -9.65 2.47
N GLY A 121 -14.30 -10.08 1.28
CA GLY A 121 -14.65 -11.48 1.00
C GLY A 121 -13.44 -12.41 1.19
N TYR A 122 -12.28 -12.02 0.67
CA TYR A 122 -11.02 -12.76 0.85
C TYR A 122 -10.65 -12.92 2.33
N ILE A 123 -10.72 -11.84 3.12
CA ILE A 123 -10.41 -11.90 4.56
C ILE A 123 -11.37 -12.81 5.30
N ARG A 124 -12.68 -12.78 4.99
CA ARG A 124 -13.65 -13.70 5.60
C ARG A 124 -13.30 -15.16 5.32
N MET A 125 -12.89 -15.47 4.09
CA MET A 125 -12.45 -16.81 3.72
C MET A 125 -11.19 -17.22 4.49
N GLU A 126 -10.23 -16.31 4.64
CA GLU A 126 -8.98 -16.54 5.37
C GLU A 126 -9.20 -16.71 6.88
N ILE A 127 -10.19 -16.02 7.47
CA ILE A 127 -10.57 -16.20 8.88
C ILE A 127 -11.10 -17.63 9.14
N VAL A 128 -11.88 -18.16 8.19
CA VAL A 128 -12.54 -19.47 8.36
C VAL A 128 -11.59 -20.62 7.98
N HIS A 129 -10.80 -20.49 6.94
CA HIS A 129 -10.00 -21.58 6.35
C HIS A 129 -8.49 -21.36 6.47
N GLY A 130 -8.05 -20.15 6.81
CA GLY A 130 -6.62 -19.82 6.87
C GLY A 130 -5.94 -20.48 8.07
N THR A 131 -4.86 -21.22 7.81
CA THR A 131 -4.03 -21.87 8.82
C THR A 131 -2.70 -21.15 9.04
N GLY A 132 -2.42 -20.10 8.27
CA GLY A 132 -1.16 -19.37 8.31
C GLY A 132 -0.96 -18.59 9.61
N ILE A 133 0.23 -18.73 10.22
CA ILE A 133 0.67 -17.96 11.38
C ILE A 133 1.98 -17.27 11.02
N ILE A 134 2.04 -15.94 11.20
CA ILE A 134 3.21 -15.12 10.96
C ILE A 134 3.52 -14.38 12.26
N LEU A 135 4.69 -14.56 12.85
CA LEU A 135 5.08 -13.98 14.14
C LEU A 135 4.09 -14.30 15.30
N GLY A 136 3.50 -15.51 15.29
CA GLY A 136 2.50 -15.89 16.28
C GLY A 136 1.10 -15.27 16.09
N ILE A 137 0.92 -14.44 15.05
CA ILE A 137 -0.33 -13.78 14.69
C ILE A 137 -0.93 -14.48 13.47
N LYS A 138 -2.25 -14.67 13.45
CA LYS A 138 -2.93 -15.26 12.30
C LYS A 138 -2.74 -14.40 11.04
N ALA A 139 -2.51 -15.03 9.89
CA ALA A 139 -2.18 -14.36 8.64
C ALA A 139 -3.24 -13.36 8.19
N TRP A 140 -4.53 -13.59 8.45
CA TRP A 140 -5.62 -12.69 8.08
C TRP A 140 -5.47 -11.27 8.66
N VAL A 141 -4.82 -11.13 9.82
CA VAL A 141 -4.58 -9.81 10.44
C VAL A 141 -3.64 -8.97 9.56
N TRP A 142 -2.62 -9.61 8.99
CA TRP A 142 -1.67 -8.96 8.09
C TRP A 142 -2.30 -8.58 6.75
N TYR A 143 -3.30 -9.36 6.29
CA TYR A 143 -4.04 -9.07 5.05
C TYR A 143 -5.04 -7.91 5.18
N LEU A 144 -5.34 -7.42 6.40
CA LEU A 144 -6.20 -6.25 6.60
C LEU A 144 -5.69 -4.99 5.88
N ILE A 145 -4.42 -4.94 5.54
CA ILE A 145 -3.86 -3.84 4.73
C ILE A 145 -4.51 -3.75 3.34
N ILE A 146 -4.99 -4.86 2.79
CA ILE A 146 -5.58 -4.89 1.43
C ILE A 146 -6.85 -4.02 1.38
N PRO A 147 -7.91 -4.30 2.17
CA PRO A 147 -9.09 -3.43 2.18
C PRO A 147 -8.78 -2.02 2.70
N ALA A 148 -7.90 -1.89 3.70
CA ALA A 148 -7.50 -0.58 4.22
C ALA A 148 -6.78 0.27 3.16
N GLY A 149 -5.86 -0.32 2.39
CA GLY A 149 -5.15 0.35 1.32
C GLY A 149 -6.07 0.80 0.19
N PHE A 150 -6.96 -0.08 -0.28
CA PHE A 150 -7.95 0.31 -1.29
C PHE A 150 -8.91 1.37 -0.79
N LEU A 151 -9.29 1.32 0.48
CA LEU A 151 -10.16 2.32 1.09
C LEU A 151 -9.45 3.69 1.18
N LEU A 152 -8.17 3.73 1.54
CA LEU A 152 -7.37 4.95 1.53
C LEU A 152 -7.28 5.56 0.13
N ILE A 153 -6.99 4.74 -0.89
CA ILE A 153 -6.93 5.18 -2.28
C ILE A 153 -8.30 5.70 -2.74
N LEU A 154 -9.39 4.99 -2.42
CA LEU A 154 -10.74 5.41 -2.73
C LEU A 154 -11.07 6.78 -2.11
N LEU A 155 -10.76 6.98 -0.83
CA LEU A 155 -10.97 8.26 -0.14
C LEU A 155 -10.23 9.40 -0.83
N ARG A 156 -8.98 9.17 -1.24
CA ARG A 156 -8.18 10.19 -1.94
C ARG A 156 -8.76 10.55 -3.30
N PHE A 157 -9.19 9.56 -4.10
CA PHE A 157 -9.87 9.83 -5.38
C PHE A 157 -11.21 10.54 -5.17
N ALA A 158 -11.98 10.19 -4.14
CA ALA A 158 -13.23 10.87 -3.80
C ALA A 158 -12.99 12.35 -3.45
N LEU A 159 -11.96 12.64 -2.67
CA LEU A 159 -11.59 14.02 -2.33
C LEU A 159 -11.10 14.80 -3.57
N ASN A 160 -10.29 14.18 -4.43
CA ASN A 160 -9.86 14.80 -5.69
C ASN A 160 -11.05 15.10 -6.61
N LEU A 161 -12.01 14.17 -6.69
CA LEU A 161 -13.23 14.37 -7.47
C LEU A 161 -14.01 15.59 -6.97
N PHE A 162 -14.16 15.70 -5.65
CA PHE A 162 -14.89 16.80 -5.03
C PHE A 162 -14.26 18.17 -5.34
N GLU A 163 -12.93 18.27 -5.25
CA GLU A 163 -12.21 19.50 -5.60
C GLU A 163 -12.29 19.83 -7.09
N ASN A 164 -12.21 18.85 -7.97
CA ASN A 164 -12.31 19.08 -9.42
C ASN A 164 -13.71 19.55 -9.82
N ILE A 165 -14.77 19.02 -9.19
CA ILE A 165 -16.16 19.50 -9.42
C ILE A 165 -16.33 20.95 -8.98
N ILE A 166 -15.79 21.34 -7.83
CA ILE A 166 -15.84 22.72 -7.36
C ILE A 166 -15.12 23.66 -8.32
N ASN A 167 -13.95 23.26 -8.82
CA ASN A 167 -13.16 24.05 -9.77
C ASN A 167 -13.89 24.24 -11.11
N ILE A 168 -14.58 23.21 -11.62
CA ILE A 168 -15.39 23.34 -12.86
C ILE A 168 -16.52 24.34 -12.68
N ARG A 169 -17.11 24.40 -11.48
CA ARG A 169 -18.23 25.32 -11.20
C ARG A 169 -17.80 26.78 -11.05
N SER A 170 -16.52 27.04 -10.90
CA SER A 170 -15.93 28.39 -10.77
C SER A 170 -15.53 29.01 -12.12
N PHE A 171 -15.63 28.29 -13.23
CA PHE A 171 -15.50 28.75 -14.61
C PHE A 171 -16.87 29.09 -15.20
#